data_41ed90a0db86ff5bbf6d206bcda38a1e
#
_entry.id   41ed90a0db86ff5bbf6d206bcda38a1e
#
_cell.length_a   1.000
_cell.length_b   1.000
_cell.length_c   1.000
_cell.angle_alpha   90.00
_cell.angle_beta   90.00
_cell.angle_gamma   90.00
#
_symmetry.space_group_name_H-M   'P 1'
#
loop_
_entity.id
_entity.type
_entity.pdbx_description
1 polymer ?
#
loop_
_entity_poly.entity_id
_entity_poly.type
_entity_poly.pdbx_seq_one_letter_code
_entity_poly.pdbx_strand_id
1 'polypeptide(L)'
;MEEVSNPQDSGMPFASRLPVEKIAEGIAKVRKEIKKTIVGQDEMIELMLVGLLSKGHILLEGVPGIAKTQTSKLFAKAIHTGFSRIQFTPDLMPADVLGTSIFKSGEFEFKKGPIFSNIILIDEINRAPAKTQSAMFEVMEERQVTMDGQTYPMAAPFMVLATQNPIDSEGTYRLPEAQMDRFLFKIHLGLPNLEEEIMILQNRGSQTESEPVVTPAISGEEVIQFQEWTSAIRVEEKLLHYIATIVVKTRNHSSLYAGASPRASLAIFRASQALAAMDGRDFVIPEDIKRAAIPAMRHRIILNPEKEMEGVSADLILEGIIQSIEIPR
;
A
#
# COMPACT_ATOMS: atom_id res chain seq x y z
N MET A 1 12.06 67.52 -19.56
CA MET A 1 11.21 66.45 -20.01
C MET A 1 12.00 65.17 -19.87
N GLU A 2 11.89 64.53 -18.72
CA GLU A 2 12.54 63.25 -18.45
C GLU A 2 11.50 62.15 -18.67
N GLU A 3 11.82 61.23 -19.56
CA GLU A 3 10.98 60.04 -19.84
C GLU A 3 11.11 59.07 -18.69
N VAL A 4 10.00 58.81 -18.05
CA VAL A 4 9.87 57.76 -16.99
C VAL A 4 9.74 56.42 -17.76
N SER A 5 10.81 55.63 -17.72
CA SER A 5 10.80 54.25 -18.19
C SER A 5 9.98 53.34 -17.28
N ASN A 6 8.95 52.71 -17.80
CA ASN A 6 8.11 51.74 -17.20
C ASN A 6 8.92 50.44 -16.86
N PRO A 7 8.89 49.89 -15.65
CA PRO A 7 9.55 48.62 -15.37
C PRO A 7 8.75 47.50 -16.04
N GLN A 8 9.43 46.77 -16.92
CA GLN A 8 8.95 45.59 -17.58
C GLN A 8 8.49 44.55 -16.57
N ASP A 9 7.26 44.10 -16.78
CA ASP A 9 6.62 42.95 -16.16
C ASP A 9 7.50 41.69 -16.36
N SER A 10 8.29 41.35 -15.35
CA SER A 10 9.07 40.11 -15.33
C SER A 10 8.12 38.97 -15.08
N GLY A 11 7.53 38.45 -16.14
CA GLY A 11 6.75 37.21 -16.09
C GLY A 11 7.54 36.13 -15.39
N MET A 12 7.09 35.71 -14.21
CA MET A 12 7.63 34.52 -13.56
C MET A 12 7.55 33.35 -14.54
N PRO A 13 8.64 32.61 -14.74
CA PRO A 13 8.57 31.42 -15.56
C PRO A 13 7.52 30.49 -14.94
N PHE A 14 6.51 30.09 -15.73
CA PHE A 14 5.56 29.05 -15.33
C PHE A 14 6.37 27.87 -14.81
N ALA A 15 6.26 27.61 -13.51
CA ALA A 15 6.84 26.40 -12.92
C ALA A 15 6.36 25.22 -13.77
N SER A 16 7.32 24.43 -14.27
CA SER A 16 7.00 23.30 -15.16
C SER A 16 5.98 22.42 -14.44
N ARG A 17 4.81 22.25 -15.03
CA ARG A 17 3.77 21.39 -14.46
C ARG A 17 4.35 20.00 -14.24
N LEU A 18 4.03 19.40 -13.09
CA LEU A 18 4.38 18.00 -12.82
C LEU A 18 3.85 17.13 -13.97
N PRO A 19 4.63 16.16 -14.48
CA PRO A 19 4.20 15.33 -15.60
C PRO A 19 3.24 14.22 -15.14
N VAL A 20 2.13 14.60 -14.48
CA VAL A 20 1.12 13.72 -13.91
C VAL A 20 0.43 12.84 -14.97
N GLU A 21 0.33 13.33 -16.20
CA GLU A 21 -0.20 12.57 -17.34
C GLU A 21 0.62 11.29 -17.59
N LYS A 22 1.96 11.35 -17.45
CA LYS A 22 2.83 10.17 -17.58
C LYS A 22 2.56 9.16 -16.47
N ILE A 23 2.29 9.63 -15.25
CA ILE A 23 1.93 8.75 -14.13
C ILE A 23 0.61 8.06 -14.47
N ALA A 24 -0.42 8.81 -14.83
CA ALA A 24 -1.76 8.28 -15.13
C ALA A 24 -1.69 7.24 -16.27
N GLU A 25 -0.98 7.54 -17.36
CA GLU A 25 -0.80 6.61 -18.48
C GLU A 25 -0.03 5.35 -18.08
N GLY A 26 1.09 5.50 -17.35
CA GLY A 26 1.89 4.36 -16.87
C GLY A 26 1.08 3.44 -15.97
N ILE A 27 0.36 4.01 -15.01
CA ILE A 27 -0.51 3.26 -14.09
C ILE A 27 -1.68 2.60 -14.81
N ALA A 28 -2.30 3.27 -15.79
CA ALA A 28 -3.36 2.68 -16.61
C ALA A 28 -2.85 1.46 -17.41
N LYS A 29 -1.62 1.52 -17.96
CA LYS A 29 -0.98 0.38 -18.63
C LYS A 29 -0.77 -0.79 -17.66
N VAL A 30 -0.21 -0.53 -16.47
CA VAL A 30 -0.02 -1.57 -15.44
C VAL A 30 -1.34 -2.23 -15.05
N ARG A 31 -2.38 -1.44 -14.77
CA ARG A 31 -3.74 -1.94 -14.46
C ARG A 31 -4.27 -2.82 -15.60
N LYS A 32 -4.14 -2.38 -16.84
CA LYS A 32 -4.58 -3.12 -18.03
C LYS A 32 -3.87 -4.48 -18.16
N GLU A 33 -2.55 -4.52 -17.92
CA GLU A 33 -1.79 -5.77 -17.98
C GLU A 33 -2.23 -6.77 -16.91
N ILE A 34 -2.45 -6.33 -15.68
CA ILE A 34 -2.91 -7.20 -14.58
C ILE A 34 -4.32 -7.73 -14.88
N LYS A 35 -5.21 -6.90 -15.37
CA LYS A 35 -6.60 -7.26 -15.71
C LYS A 35 -6.76 -8.22 -16.89
N LYS A 36 -5.73 -8.47 -17.67
CA LYS A 36 -5.75 -9.56 -18.67
C LYS A 36 -5.91 -10.95 -18.05
N THR A 37 -5.50 -11.09 -16.79
CA THR A 37 -5.47 -12.37 -16.08
C THR A 37 -6.36 -12.38 -14.84
N ILE A 38 -6.37 -11.26 -14.10
CA ILE A 38 -7.13 -11.14 -12.85
C ILE A 38 -8.51 -10.58 -13.17
N VAL A 39 -9.51 -11.37 -12.81
CA VAL A 39 -10.94 -10.99 -12.89
C VAL A 39 -11.34 -10.42 -11.54
N GLY A 40 -12.08 -9.31 -11.54
CA GLY A 40 -12.45 -8.60 -10.32
C GLY A 40 -11.26 -7.97 -9.62
N GLN A 41 -11.32 -7.88 -8.30
CA GLN A 41 -10.25 -7.35 -7.44
C GLN A 41 -9.81 -5.92 -7.80
N ASP A 42 -10.72 -5.10 -8.35
CA ASP A 42 -10.42 -3.74 -8.81
C ASP A 42 -9.89 -2.85 -7.70
N GLU A 43 -10.53 -2.91 -6.52
CA GLU A 43 -10.11 -2.16 -5.33
C GLU A 43 -8.71 -2.59 -4.87
N MET A 44 -8.44 -3.90 -4.85
CA MET A 44 -7.11 -4.41 -4.49
C MET A 44 -6.03 -3.85 -5.43
N ILE A 45 -6.24 -3.94 -6.73
CA ILE A 45 -5.29 -3.47 -7.74
C ILE A 45 -5.09 -1.95 -7.60
N GLU A 46 -6.15 -1.19 -7.44
CA GLU A 46 -6.09 0.27 -7.25
C GLU A 46 -5.29 0.64 -6.00
N LEU A 47 -5.64 0.05 -4.84
CA LEU A 47 -4.95 0.36 -3.58
C LEU A 47 -3.50 -0.15 -3.56
N MET A 48 -3.17 -1.23 -4.30
CA MET A 48 -1.78 -1.64 -4.50
C MET A 48 -0.99 -0.59 -5.30
N LEU A 49 -1.57 -0.01 -6.34
CA LEU A 49 -0.96 1.06 -7.14
C LEU A 49 -0.79 2.34 -6.30
N VAL A 50 -1.81 2.71 -5.52
CA VAL A 50 -1.70 3.82 -4.55
C VAL A 50 -0.60 3.55 -3.54
N GLY A 51 -0.53 2.33 -2.98
CA GLY A 51 0.51 1.92 -2.04
C GLY A 51 1.92 2.01 -2.63
N LEU A 52 2.09 1.59 -3.89
CA LEU A 52 3.36 1.68 -4.60
C LEU A 52 3.81 3.15 -4.75
N LEU A 53 2.94 4.02 -5.24
CA LEU A 53 3.23 5.45 -5.44
C LEU A 53 3.48 6.18 -4.11
N SER A 54 2.77 5.80 -3.05
CA SER A 54 2.91 6.35 -1.69
C SER A 54 4.09 5.79 -0.91
N LYS A 55 4.89 4.88 -1.49
CA LYS A 55 5.97 4.13 -0.81
C LYS A 55 5.46 3.39 0.44
N GLY A 56 4.22 2.88 0.42
CA GLY A 56 3.55 2.21 1.54
C GLY A 56 3.55 0.69 1.43
N HIS A 57 3.30 0.03 2.55
CA HIS A 57 3.08 -1.41 2.64
C HIS A 57 1.60 -1.71 2.84
N ILE A 58 1.12 -2.88 2.43
CA ILE A 58 -0.31 -3.21 2.44
C ILE A 58 -0.55 -4.53 3.18
N LEU A 59 -1.59 -4.55 4.00
CA LEU A 59 -2.15 -5.75 4.62
C LEU A 59 -3.39 -6.18 3.84
N LEU A 60 -3.38 -7.38 3.31
CA LEU A 60 -4.47 -8.00 2.57
C LEU A 60 -5.19 -9.00 3.49
N GLU A 61 -6.43 -8.73 3.84
CA GLU A 61 -7.24 -9.63 4.63
C GLU A 61 -8.32 -10.28 3.76
N GLY A 62 -8.37 -11.60 3.77
CA GLY A 62 -9.37 -12.35 3.00
C GLY A 62 -9.10 -13.84 3.00
N VAL A 63 -10.12 -14.60 2.61
CA VAL A 63 -10.07 -16.06 2.57
C VAL A 63 -8.99 -16.58 1.59
N PRO A 64 -8.51 -17.82 1.74
CA PRO A 64 -7.64 -18.47 0.77
C PRO A 64 -8.32 -18.58 -0.60
N GLY A 65 -7.52 -18.61 -1.68
CA GLY A 65 -8.03 -18.89 -3.03
C GLY A 65 -8.46 -17.68 -3.85
N ILE A 66 -8.49 -16.46 -3.32
CA ILE A 66 -8.90 -15.23 -4.00
C ILE A 66 -7.78 -14.55 -4.81
N ALA A 67 -6.87 -15.32 -5.36
CA ALA A 67 -5.79 -14.89 -6.26
C ALA A 67 -4.77 -13.86 -5.69
N LYS A 68 -4.64 -13.68 -4.35
CA LYS A 68 -3.69 -12.74 -3.71
C LYS A 68 -2.26 -12.93 -4.24
N THR A 69 -1.76 -14.15 -4.23
CA THR A 69 -0.40 -14.48 -4.68
C THR A 69 -0.21 -14.22 -6.17
N GLN A 70 -1.18 -14.59 -6.99
CA GLN A 70 -1.12 -14.39 -8.43
C GLN A 70 -1.13 -12.90 -8.78
N THR A 71 -2.03 -12.12 -8.18
CA THR A 71 -2.10 -10.67 -8.38
C THR A 71 -0.79 -9.99 -8.00
N SER A 72 -0.19 -10.33 -6.86
CA SER A 72 1.08 -9.78 -6.41
C SER A 72 2.25 -10.13 -7.35
N LYS A 73 2.31 -11.36 -7.85
CA LYS A 73 3.32 -11.80 -8.83
C LYS A 73 3.17 -11.04 -10.16
N LEU A 74 1.94 -10.89 -10.65
CA LEU A 74 1.67 -10.17 -11.89
C LEU A 74 1.93 -8.67 -11.76
N PHE A 75 1.63 -8.09 -10.59
CA PHE A 75 1.94 -6.71 -10.25
C PHE A 75 3.45 -6.43 -10.37
N ALA A 76 4.30 -7.24 -9.75
CA ALA A 76 5.75 -7.10 -9.85
C ALA A 76 6.25 -7.27 -11.29
N LYS A 77 5.69 -8.24 -12.05
CA LYS A 77 6.01 -8.41 -13.48
C LYS A 77 5.64 -7.18 -14.31
N ALA A 78 4.46 -6.60 -14.08
CA ALA A 78 3.95 -5.45 -14.83
C ALA A 78 4.78 -4.18 -14.61
N ILE A 79 5.44 -4.04 -13.46
CA ILE A 79 6.37 -2.94 -13.14
C ILE A 79 7.84 -3.31 -13.30
N HIS A 80 8.14 -4.44 -13.93
CA HIS A 80 9.49 -4.95 -14.23
C HIS A 80 10.44 -4.92 -13.02
N THR A 81 10.00 -5.49 -11.91
CA THR A 81 10.76 -5.55 -10.64
C THR A 81 10.87 -6.95 -10.09
N GLY A 82 11.82 -7.16 -9.16
CA GLY A 82 11.97 -8.41 -8.43
C GLY A 82 10.75 -8.73 -7.57
N PHE A 83 10.38 -10.02 -7.54
CA PHE A 83 9.31 -10.55 -6.70
C PHE A 83 9.85 -11.67 -5.81
N SER A 84 9.46 -11.64 -4.54
CA SER A 84 9.70 -12.72 -3.59
C SER A 84 8.42 -13.08 -2.86
N ARG A 85 8.25 -14.37 -2.57
CA ARG A 85 7.16 -14.88 -1.74
C ARG A 85 7.75 -15.56 -0.51
N ILE A 86 7.27 -15.20 0.67
CA ILE A 86 7.68 -15.76 1.95
C ILE A 86 6.43 -16.30 2.65
N GLN A 87 6.37 -17.62 2.83
CA GLN A 87 5.31 -18.24 3.61
C GLN A 87 5.69 -18.21 5.08
N PHE A 88 4.89 -17.56 5.91
CA PHE A 88 5.11 -17.54 7.35
C PHE A 88 4.58 -18.82 7.99
N THR A 89 5.40 -19.44 8.85
CA THR A 89 5.12 -20.67 9.58
C THR A 89 5.55 -20.52 11.05
N PRO A 90 5.01 -21.34 11.98
CA PRO A 90 5.35 -21.23 13.41
C PRO A 90 6.83 -21.45 13.75
N ASP A 91 7.57 -22.09 12.90
CA ASP A 91 9.01 -22.40 13.05
C ASP A 91 9.92 -21.43 12.30
N LEU A 92 9.36 -20.46 11.53
CA LEU A 92 10.14 -19.52 10.73
C LEU A 92 10.98 -18.59 11.61
N MET A 93 12.28 -18.57 11.37
CA MET A 93 13.23 -17.73 12.09
C MET A 93 13.51 -16.41 11.35
N PRO A 94 13.92 -15.34 12.04
CA PRO A 94 14.33 -14.09 11.39
C PRO A 94 15.43 -14.28 10.32
N ALA A 95 16.38 -15.19 10.57
CA ALA A 95 17.47 -15.50 9.63
C ALA A 95 16.97 -16.09 8.29
N ASP A 96 15.84 -16.81 8.30
CA ASP A 96 15.24 -17.37 7.09
C ASP A 96 14.66 -16.26 6.18
N VAL A 97 14.25 -15.15 6.77
CA VAL A 97 13.67 -13.99 6.08
C VAL A 97 14.76 -12.99 5.69
N LEU A 98 15.60 -12.60 6.66
CA LEU A 98 16.59 -11.54 6.48
C LEU A 98 17.87 -12.04 5.78
N GLY A 99 18.20 -13.29 5.98
CA GLY A 99 19.47 -13.87 5.58
C GLY A 99 20.37 -14.16 6.78
N THR A 100 21.52 -14.75 6.51
CA THR A 100 22.47 -15.19 7.53
C THR A 100 23.91 -15.04 7.06
N SER A 101 24.83 -14.82 7.98
CA SER A 101 26.25 -14.85 7.69
C SER A 101 26.74 -16.29 7.64
N ILE A 102 27.39 -16.65 6.54
CA ILE A 102 28.02 -17.95 6.33
C ILE A 102 29.52 -17.80 6.31
N PHE A 103 30.22 -18.73 6.96
CA PHE A 103 31.69 -18.79 6.91
C PHE A 103 32.12 -19.48 5.63
N LYS A 104 32.79 -18.73 4.75
CA LYS A 104 33.28 -19.25 3.46
C LYS A 104 34.68 -18.73 3.18
N SER A 105 35.59 -19.65 2.82
CA SER A 105 36.98 -19.33 2.44
C SER A 105 37.76 -18.51 3.47
N GLY A 106 37.44 -18.65 4.78
CA GLY A 106 38.17 -17.97 5.86
C GLY A 106 37.52 -16.66 6.31
N GLU A 107 36.43 -16.19 5.67
CA GLU A 107 35.74 -14.97 5.98
C GLU A 107 34.22 -15.21 6.14
N PHE A 108 33.55 -14.32 6.89
CA PHE A 108 32.09 -14.29 6.97
C PHE A 108 31.50 -13.49 5.80
N GLU A 109 30.62 -14.14 5.05
CA GLU A 109 29.88 -13.53 3.92
C GLU A 109 28.39 -13.50 4.27
N PHE A 110 27.76 -12.33 4.15
CA PHE A 110 26.33 -12.22 4.35
C PHE A 110 25.57 -12.74 3.13
N LYS A 111 24.84 -13.85 3.32
CA LYS A 111 23.90 -14.37 2.33
C LYS A 111 22.55 -13.74 2.53
N LYS A 112 22.15 -12.86 1.59
CA LYS A 112 20.87 -12.17 1.60
C LYS A 112 19.70 -13.14 1.59
N GLY A 113 18.70 -12.88 2.45
CA GLY A 113 17.44 -13.62 2.49
C GLY A 113 16.43 -13.17 1.45
N PRO A 114 15.26 -13.82 1.40
CA PRO A 114 14.20 -13.51 0.41
C PRO A 114 13.60 -12.12 0.56
N ILE A 115 13.82 -11.42 1.67
CA ILE A 115 13.38 -10.03 1.87
C ILE A 115 14.04 -9.05 0.90
N PHE A 116 15.25 -9.38 0.38
CA PHE A 116 15.97 -8.52 -0.56
C PHE A 116 15.40 -8.62 -1.98
N SER A 117 14.15 -8.19 -2.12
CA SER A 117 13.43 -8.05 -3.38
C SER A 117 12.67 -6.72 -3.39
N ASN A 118 12.08 -6.34 -4.52
CA ASN A 118 11.33 -5.09 -4.63
C ASN A 118 9.90 -5.24 -4.12
N ILE A 119 9.19 -6.26 -4.60
CA ILE A 119 7.83 -6.60 -4.18
C ILE A 119 7.87 -7.92 -3.42
N ILE A 120 7.52 -7.88 -2.15
CA ILE A 120 7.55 -9.04 -1.27
C ILE A 120 6.12 -9.38 -0.87
N LEU A 121 5.70 -10.60 -1.16
CA LEU A 121 4.46 -11.15 -0.62
C LEU A 121 4.78 -12.00 0.60
N ILE A 122 4.24 -11.62 1.74
CA ILE A 122 4.28 -12.40 2.97
C ILE A 122 2.93 -13.07 3.13
N ASP A 123 2.89 -14.39 2.94
CA ASP A 123 1.68 -15.14 3.19
C ASP A 123 1.56 -15.51 4.66
N GLU A 124 0.38 -15.22 5.23
CA GLU A 124 -0.01 -15.58 6.59
C GLU A 124 0.91 -14.99 7.66
N ILE A 125 1.12 -13.66 7.62
CA ILE A 125 2.03 -12.93 8.51
C ILE A 125 1.80 -13.22 10.00
N ASN A 126 0.58 -13.57 10.38
CA ASN A 126 0.18 -13.89 11.76
C ASN A 126 0.55 -15.32 12.19
N ARG A 127 1.15 -16.16 11.34
CA ARG A 127 1.60 -17.52 11.72
C ARG A 127 3.02 -17.57 12.27
N ALA A 128 3.88 -16.62 11.96
CA ALA A 128 5.25 -16.64 12.47
C ALA A 128 5.34 -16.12 13.92
N PRO A 129 6.36 -16.55 14.68
CA PRO A 129 6.61 -16.05 16.02
C PRO A 129 6.82 -14.53 16.04
N ALA A 130 6.48 -13.89 17.17
CA ALA A 130 6.60 -12.44 17.36
C ALA A 130 8.00 -11.88 17.04
N LYS A 131 9.07 -12.67 17.27
CA LYS A 131 10.45 -12.27 16.95
C LYS A 131 10.65 -12.09 15.45
N THR A 132 10.12 -12.99 14.62
CA THR A 132 10.20 -12.94 13.16
C THR A 132 9.33 -11.82 12.61
N GLN A 133 8.12 -11.64 13.16
CA GLN A 133 7.27 -10.51 12.83
C GLN A 133 7.97 -9.17 13.12
N SER A 134 8.58 -9.02 14.31
CA SER A 134 9.27 -7.79 14.70
C SER A 134 10.44 -7.45 13.79
N ALA A 135 11.26 -8.45 13.41
CA ALA A 135 12.34 -8.25 12.46
C ALA A 135 11.83 -7.79 11.10
N MET A 136 10.71 -8.36 10.65
CA MET A 136 10.07 -7.95 9.40
C MET A 136 9.55 -6.50 9.45
N PHE A 137 8.89 -6.12 10.54
CA PHE A 137 8.40 -4.76 10.73
C PHE A 137 9.51 -3.72 10.85
N GLU A 138 10.68 -4.10 11.38
CA GLU A 138 11.87 -3.24 11.39
C GLU A 138 12.33 -2.96 9.96
N VAL A 139 12.45 -3.99 9.11
CA VAL A 139 12.82 -3.79 7.70
C VAL A 139 11.81 -2.95 6.93
N MET A 140 10.51 -3.11 7.21
CA MET A 140 9.46 -2.30 6.60
C MET A 140 9.60 -0.81 6.93
N GLU A 141 9.96 -0.48 8.17
CA GLU A 141 10.11 0.91 8.63
C GLU A 141 11.44 1.52 8.17
N GLU A 142 12.55 0.82 8.46
CA GLU A 142 13.91 1.33 8.24
C GLU A 142 14.39 1.17 6.80
N ARG A 143 13.76 0.30 6.00
CA ARG A 143 14.12 -0.06 4.63
C ARG A 143 15.58 -0.51 4.49
N GLN A 144 16.07 -1.19 5.50
CA GLN A 144 17.41 -1.75 5.58
C GLN A 144 17.43 -2.94 6.53
N VAL A 145 18.48 -3.77 6.39
CA VAL A 145 18.81 -4.84 7.32
C VAL A 145 20.19 -4.56 7.88
N THR A 146 20.35 -4.62 9.20
CA THR A 146 21.66 -4.53 9.84
C THR A 146 22.07 -5.92 10.34
N MET A 147 23.19 -6.43 9.84
CA MET A 147 23.73 -7.75 10.21
C MET A 147 25.23 -7.63 10.45
N ASP A 148 25.70 -8.15 11.59
CA ASP A 148 27.12 -8.14 11.97
C ASP A 148 27.77 -6.75 11.91
N GLY A 149 27.01 -5.71 12.29
CA GLY A 149 27.47 -4.30 12.28
C GLY A 149 27.47 -3.64 10.90
N GLN A 150 27.08 -4.36 9.85
CA GLN A 150 26.97 -3.82 8.50
C GLN A 150 25.52 -3.62 8.11
N THR A 151 25.20 -2.47 7.46
CA THR A 151 23.87 -2.11 7.03
C THR A 151 23.70 -2.35 5.53
N TYR A 152 22.63 -3.05 5.18
CA TYR A 152 22.26 -3.39 3.80
C TYR A 152 20.93 -2.73 3.45
N PRO A 153 20.92 -1.67 2.62
CA PRO A 153 19.69 -0.99 2.22
C PRO A 153 18.84 -1.85 1.30
N MET A 154 17.53 -1.68 1.37
CA MET A 154 16.59 -2.29 0.43
C MET A 154 16.60 -1.54 -0.90
N ALA A 155 16.55 -2.29 -2.00
CA ALA A 155 16.47 -1.69 -3.33
C ALA A 155 15.09 -1.07 -3.58
N ALA A 156 15.06 0.17 -4.07
CA ALA A 156 13.81 0.83 -4.47
C ALA A 156 13.36 0.36 -5.88
N PRO A 157 12.04 0.35 -6.16
CA PRO A 157 10.95 0.49 -5.21
C PRO A 157 10.87 -0.70 -4.26
N PHE A 158 10.48 -0.47 -3.00
CA PHE A 158 10.36 -1.51 -1.99
C PHE A 158 8.95 -1.52 -1.40
N MET A 159 8.23 -2.62 -1.55
CA MET A 159 6.85 -2.75 -1.07
C MET A 159 6.60 -4.16 -0.53
N VAL A 160 6.03 -4.23 0.67
CA VAL A 160 5.56 -5.47 1.29
C VAL A 160 4.04 -5.54 1.17
N LEU A 161 3.57 -6.68 0.67
CA LEU A 161 2.19 -7.11 0.67
C LEU A 161 2.09 -8.26 1.67
N ALA A 162 1.48 -8.04 2.81
CA ALA A 162 1.27 -9.10 3.80
C ALA A 162 -0.15 -9.62 3.72
N THR A 163 -0.35 -10.94 3.86
CA THR A 163 -1.69 -11.52 3.92
C THR A 163 -2.01 -11.98 5.33
N GLN A 164 -3.28 -11.87 5.69
CA GLN A 164 -3.85 -12.41 6.91
C GLN A 164 -5.16 -13.12 6.57
N ASN A 165 -5.37 -14.32 7.14
CA ASN A 165 -6.64 -15.00 7.05
C ASN A 165 -7.44 -14.70 8.33
N PRO A 166 -8.62 -14.09 8.24
CA PRO A 166 -9.42 -13.74 9.41
C PRO A 166 -10.03 -14.97 10.12
N ILE A 167 -10.11 -16.13 9.43
CA ILE A 167 -10.79 -17.33 9.93
C ILE A 167 -9.82 -18.23 10.73
N ASP A 168 -8.52 -18.19 10.45
CA ASP A 168 -7.52 -19.03 11.12
C ASP A 168 -7.22 -18.50 12.52
N SER A 169 -7.76 -19.17 13.55
CA SER A 169 -7.49 -18.87 14.96
C SER A 169 -6.46 -19.81 15.61
N GLU A 170 -6.33 -21.06 15.12
CA GLU A 170 -5.36 -22.03 15.64
C GLU A 170 -3.94 -21.78 15.12
N GLY A 171 -2.97 -21.71 16.04
CA GLY A 171 -1.54 -21.53 15.70
C GLY A 171 -1.20 -20.16 15.15
N THR A 172 -2.03 -19.14 15.40
CA THR A 172 -1.78 -17.76 14.95
C THR A 172 -1.39 -16.84 16.10
N TYR A 173 -0.50 -15.91 15.84
CA TYR A 173 -0.10 -14.83 16.73
C TYR A 173 -0.78 -13.55 16.25
N ARG A 174 -1.69 -12.99 17.05
CA ARG A 174 -2.34 -11.72 16.71
C ARG A 174 -1.28 -10.64 16.51
N LEU A 175 -1.38 -9.91 15.38
CA LEU A 175 -0.52 -8.76 15.15
C LEU A 175 -0.84 -7.66 16.17
N PRO A 176 0.15 -7.15 16.92
CA PRO A 176 -0.05 -5.99 17.78
C PRO A 176 -0.49 -4.77 16.96
N GLU A 177 -1.37 -3.95 17.53
CA GLU A 177 -1.90 -2.75 16.88
C GLU A 177 -0.80 -1.79 16.42
N ALA A 178 0.25 -1.62 17.23
CA ALA A 178 1.41 -0.80 16.87
C ALA A 178 2.17 -1.32 15.65
N GLN A 179 2.09 -2.61 15.35
CA GLN A 179 2.67 -3.21 14.15
C GLN A 179 1.73 -3.05 12.95
N MET A 180 0.42 -3.21 13.15
CA MET A 180 -0.57 -2.96 12.11
C MET A 180 -0.55 -1.51 11.62
N ASP A 181 -0.29 -0.53 12.50
CA ASP A 181 -0.19 0.90 12.16
C ASP A 181 0.91 1.23 11.14
N ARG A 182 1.86 0.32 10.89
CA ARG A 182 2.91 0.47 9.87
C ARG A 182 2.43 0.19 8.44
N PHE A 183 1.34 -0.54 8.26
CA PHE A 183 0.74 -0.70 6.94
C PHE A 183 0.02 0.58 6.52
N LEU A 184 0.21 1.00 5.27
CA LEU A 184 -0.52 2.15 4.69
C LEU A 184 -2.01 1.86 4.65
N PHE A 185 -2.36 0.68 4.14
CA PHE A 185 -3.73 0.20 3.98
C PHE A 185 -3.92 -1.20 4.56
N LYS A 186 -5.12 -1.43 5.07
CA LYS A 186 -5.70 -2.77 5.22
C LYS A 186 -6.82 -2.91 4.19
N ILE A 187 -6.70 -3.91 3.32
CA ILE A 187 -7.66 -4.17 2.24
C ILE A 187 -8.44 -5.44 2.59
N HIS A 188 -9.76 -5.33 2.61
CA HIS A 188 -10.64 -6.48 2.75
C HIS A 188 -10.96 -7.05 1.38
N LEU A 189 -10.65 -8.32 1.19
CA LEU A 189 -10.86 -9.01 -0.08
C LEU A 189 -12.09 -9.91 0.03
N GLY A 190 -13.12 -9.58 -0.73
CA GLY A 190 -14.32 -10.40 -0.87
C GLY A 190 -14.13 -11.57 -1.82
N LEU A 191 -15.07 -12.51 -1.77
CA LEU A 191 -15.21 -13.55 -2.80
C LEU A 191 -15.73 -12.90 -4.09
N PRO A 192 -15.39 -13.47 -5.26
CA PRO A 192 -15.94 -13.02 -6.53
C PRO A 192 -17.47 -13.11 -6.55
N ASN A 193 -18.10 -12.19 -7.25
CA ASN A 193 -19.54 -12.27 -7.52
C ASN A 193 -19.82 -13.27 -8.65
N LEU A 194 -21.11 -13.54 -8.93
CA LEU A 194 -21.52 -14.54 -9.93
C LEU A 194 -20.94 -14.25 -11.34
N GLU A 195 -20.92 -12.99 -11.74
CA GLU A 195 -20.42 -12.60 -13.07
C GLU A 195 -18.88 -12.79 -13.15
N GLU A 196 -18.18 -12.43 -12.11
CA GLU A 196 -16.72 -12.64 -11.99
C GLU A 196 -16.37 -14.13 -11.97
N GLU A 197 -17.14 -14.98 -11.27
CA GLU A 197 -16.95 -16.43 -11.28
C GLU A 197 -17.13 -17.02 -12.70
N ILE A 198 -18.16 -16.58 -13.42
CA ILE A 198 -18.37 -16.98 -14.82
C ILE A 198 -17.18 -16.59 -15.68
N MET A 199 -16.67 -15.36 -15.54
CA MET A 199 -15.49 -14.88 -16.27
C MET A 199 -14.22 -15.69 -15.93
N ILE A 200 -14.03 -16.06 -14.66
CA ILE A 200 -12.91 -16.91 -14.21
C ILE A 200 -12.97 -18.27 -14.89
N LEU A 201 -14.17 -18.89 -14.95
CA LEU A 201 -14.36 -20.19 -15.59
C LEU A 201 -14.13 -20.12 -17.11
N GLN A 202 -14.62 -19.08 -17.77
CA GLN A 202 -14.44 -18.86 -19.21
C GLN A 202 -12.95 -18.67 -19.56
N ASN A 203 -12.24 -17.87 -18.77
CA ASN A 203 -10.81 -17.62 -18.98
C ASN A 203 -9.97 -18.89 -18.78
N ARG A 204 -10.32 -19.76 -17.83
CA ARG A 204 -9.63 -21.05 -17.62
C ARG A 204 -9.99 -22.09 -18.67
N GLY A 205 -11.20 -22.09 -19.15
CA GLY A 205 -11.65 -23.05 -20.19
C GLY A 205 -11.03 -22.81 -21.57
N SER A 206 -10.55 -21.61 -21.83
CA SER A 206 -9.92 -21.21 -23.09
C SER A 206 -8.38 -21.24 -23.09
N GLN A 207 -7.74 -21.39 -21.92
CA GLN A 207 -6.29 -21.39 -21.78
C GLN A 207 -5.76 -22.83 -21.67
N THR A 208 -4.97 -23.26 -22.64
CA THR A 208 -3.95 -24.29 -22.46
C THR A 208 -3.01 -23.84 -21.31
N GLU A 209 -2.53 -24.77 -20.48
CA GLU A 209 -1.78 -24.61 -19.21
C GLU A 209 -0.59 -23.63 -19.17
N SER A 210 -0.48 -22.67 -20.10
CA SER A 210 0.59 -21.69 -20.13
C SER A 210 0.35 -20.56 -19.12
N GLU A 211 1.38 -20.22 -18.33
CA GLU A 211 1.36 -19.04 -17.46
C GLU A 211 0.93 -17.79 -18.25
N PRO A 212 0.04 -16.95 -17.67
CA PRO A 212 -0.39 -15.72 -18.35
C PRO A 212 0.81 -14.83 -18.68
N VAL A 213 0.91 -14.43 -19.93
CA VAL A 213 1.96 -13.55 -20.41
C VAL A 213 1.58 -12.12 -20.06
N VAL A 214 2.11 -11.61 -18.94
CA VAL A 214 2.08 -10.19 -18.60
C VAL A 214 3.37 -9.57 -19.08
N THR A 215 3.24 -8.55 -19.92
CA THR A 215 4.38 -7.75 -20.41
C THR A 215 4.66 -6.61 -19.43
N PRO A 216 5.94 -6.29 -19.15
CA PRO A 216 6.28 -5.09 -18.39
C PRO A 216 5.68 -3.85 -19.05
N ALA A 217 4.95 -3.06 -18.26
CA ALA A 217 4.28 -1.83 -18.72
C ALA A 217 5.09 -0.58 -18.38
N ILE A 218 5.81 -0.62 -17.26
CA ILE A 218 6.74 0.42 -16.79
C ILE A 218 7.95 -0.25 -16.13
N SER A 219 9.04 0.49 -15.98
CA SER A 219 10.25 0.01 -15.29
C SER A 219 10.27 0.40 -13.81
N GLY A 220 11.15 -0.25 -13.02
CA GLY A 220 11.38 0.13 -11.62
C GLY A 220 11.89 1.57 -11.46
N GLU A 221 12.72 2.05 -12.39
CA GLU A 221 13.19 3.44 -12.41
C GLU A 221 12.04 4.42 -12.66
N GLU A 222 11.13 4.10 -13.59
CA GLU A 222 9.93 4.92 -13.81
C GLU A 222 9.05 4.97 -12.56
N VAL A 223 8.91 3.85 -11.85
CA VAL A 223 8.18 3.84 -10.56
C VAL A 223 8.81 4.79 -9.55
N ILE A 224 10.15 4.79 -9.40
CA ILE A 224 10.86 5.70 -8.49
C ILE A 224 10.58 7.16 -8.88
N GLN A 225 10.67 7.48 -10.16
CA GLN A 225 10.38 8.82 -10.67
C GLN A 225 8.91 9.22 -10.41
N PHE A 226 7.96 8.30 -10.62
CA PHE A 226 6.56 8.55 -10.32
C PHE A 226 6.32 8.79 -8.82
N GLN A 227 7.02 8.07 -7.94
CA GLN A 227 6.97 8.31 -6.49
C GLN A 227 7.45 9.71 -6.11
N GLU A 228 8.51 10.22 -6.75
CA GLU A 228 9.01 11.58 -6.54
C GLU A 228 7.99 12.63 -6.99
N TRP A 229 7.45 12.49 -8.20
CA TRP A 229 6.44 13.41 -8.72
C TRP A 229 5.15 13.37 -7.91
N THR A 230 4.71 12.19 -7.47
CA THR A 230 3.54 12.04 -6.61
C THR A 230 3.70 12.79 -5.28
N SER A 231 4.90 12.74 -4.68
CA SER A 231 5.17 13.44 -3.41
C SER A 231 5.14 14.97 -3.53
N ALA A 232 5.30 15.50 -4.75
CA ALA A 232 5.27 16.93 -5.06
C ALA A 232 3.86 17.46 -5.41
N ILE A 233 2.84 16.59 -5.44
CA ILE A 233 1.45 17.00 -5.71
C ILE A 233 0.94 17.89 -4.60
N ARG A 234 0.32 19.00 -4.99
CA ARG A 234 -0.14 20.04 -4.08
C ARG A 234 -1.38 19.60 -3.28
N VAL A 235 -1.32 19.86 -1.97
CA VAL A 235 -2.46 19.70 -1.07
C VAL A 235 -2.73 21.08 -0.43
N GLU A 236 -3.93 21.61 -0.64
CA GLU A 236 -4.31 22.90 -0.08
C GLU A 236 -4.49 22.82 1.45
N GLU A 237 -4.24 23.91 2.15
CA GLU A 237 -4.34 23.98 3.61
C GLU A 237 -5.71 23.55 4.14
N LYS A 238 -6.78 23.93 3.44
CA LYS A 238 -8.15 23.49 3.78
C LYS A 238 -8.29 21.96 3.79
N LEU A 239 -7.61 21.26 2.87
CA LEU A 239 -7.63 19.81 2.78
C LEU A 239 -6.77 19.18 3.89
N LEU A 240 -5.68 19.83 4.32
CA LEU A 240 -4.91 19.39 5.49
C LEU A 240 -5.79 19.46 6.75
N HIS A 241 -6.54 20.54 6.93
CA HIS A 241 -7.53 20.66 8.00
C HIS A 241 -8.61 19.58 7.93
N TYR A 242 -9.10 19.27 6.73
CA TYR A 242 -10.09 18.21 6.53
C TYR A 242 -9.56 16.85 6.95
N ILE A 243 -8.36 16.45 6.51
CA ILE A 243 -7.69 15.21 6.93
C ILE A 243 -7.53 15.17 8.46
N ALA A 244 -6.99 16.24 9.06
CA ALA A 244 -6.78 16.32 10.50
C ALA A 244 -8.11 16.19 11.27
N THR A 245 -9.17 16.83 10.78
CA THR A 245 -10.51 16.78 11.40
C THR A 245 -11.07 15.35 11.37
N ILE A 246 -10.95 14.63 10.25
CA ILE A 246 -11.36 13.23 10.13
C ILE A 246 -10.67 12.39 11.22
N VAL A 247 -9.34 12.46 11.30
CA VAL A 247 -8.56 11.66 12.24
C VAL A 247 -8.83 12.04 13.70
N VAL A 248 -8.92 13.33 14.02
CA VAL A 248 -9.22 13.80 15.40
C VAL A 248 -10.62 13.38 15.83
N LYS A 249 -11.61 13.41 14.93
CA LYS A 249 -12.98 12.93 15.27
C LYS A 249 -13.01 11.47 15.68
N THR A 250 -12.12 10.61 15.14
CA THR A 250 -12.05 9.20 15.58
C THR A 250 -11.66 9.09 17.05
N ARG A 251 -10.83 9.99 17.58
CA ARG A 251 -10.36 9.95 18.97
C ARG A 251 -11.41 10.30 20.01
N ASN A 252 -12.45 11.01 19.58
CA ASN A 252 -13.53 11.50 20.45
C ASN A 252 -14.88 10.85 20.10
N HIS A 253 -14.89 9.76 19.32
CA HIS A 253 -16.13 9.11 18.91
C HIS A 253 -16.60 8.09 19.93
N SER A 254 -17.87 8.16 20.36
CA SER A 254 -18.43 7.32 21.43
C SER A 254 -18.41 5.80 21.14
N SER A 255 -18.41 5.42 19.87
CA SER A 255 -18.35 4.01 19.44
C SER A 255 -16.93 3.44 19.39
N LEU A 256 -15.90 4.26 19.63
CA LEU A 256 -14.49 3.84 19.55
C LEU A 256 -13.86 3.81 20.95
N TYR A 257 -13.18 2.71 21.26
CA TYR A 257 -12.32 2.59 22.41
C TYR A 257 -10.99 3.33 22.18
N ALA A 258 -10.43 3.21 20.97
CA ALA A 258 -9.25 3.96 20.56
C ALA A 258 -9.41 4.51 19.13
N GLY A 259 -9.10 5.80 18.98
CA GLY A 259 -9.05 6.47 17.68
C GLY A 259 -7.69 6.37 17.00
N ALA A 260 -7.64 6.81 15.74
CA ALA A 260 -6.47 6.69 14.90
C ALA A 260 -5.28 7.59 15.34
N SER A 261 -4.06 7.08 15.14
CA SER A 261 -2.79 7.77 15.41
C SER A 261 -2.49 8.86 14.35
N PRO A 262 -1.49 9.74 14.57
CA PRO A 262 -1.04 10.67 13.53
C PRO A 262 -0.54 9.99 12.25
N ARG A 263 -0.13 8.72 12.31
CA ARG A 263 0.23 7.93 11.12
C ARG A 263 -0.94 7.79 10.15
N ALA A 264 -2.18 7.77 10.65
CA ALA A 264 -3.38 7.79 9.81
C ALA A 264 -3.48 9.08 8.96
N SER A 265 -3.21 10.24 9.56
CA SER A 265 -3.21 11.51 8.81
C SER A 265 -2.16 11.50 7.69
N LEU A 266 -0.94 11.02 7.98
CA LEU A 266 0.12 10.89 6.98
C LEU A 266 -0.22 9.86 5.90
N ALA A 267 -0.88 8.76 6.27
CA ALA A 267 -1.31 7.74 5.33
C ALA A 267 -2.37 8.30 4.36
N ILE A 268 -3.40 8.97 4.87
CA ILE A 268 -4.44 9.61 4.06
C ILE A 268 -3.81 10.67 3.15
N PHE A 269 -2.93 11.53 3.68
CA PHE A 269 -2.24 12.58 2.92
C PHE A 269 -1.49 12.01 1.71
N ARG A 270 -0.60 11.03 1.92
CA ARG A 270 0.19 10.42 0.85
C ARG A 270 -0.68 9.65 -0.15
N ALA A 271 -1.67 8.93 0.34
CA ALA A 271 -2.59 8.19 -0.51
C ALA A 271 -3.45 9.10 -1.38
N SER A 272 -3.89 10.24 -0.86
CA SER A 272 -4.64 11.24 -1.63
C SER A 272 -3.80 11.87 -2.74
N GLN A 273 -2.50 12.12 -2.50
CA GLN A 273 -1.59 12.56 -3.55
C GLN A 273 -1.45 11.49 -4.64
N ALA A 274 -1.32 10.21 -4.25
CA ALA A 274 -1.22 9.12 -5.22
C ALA A 274 -2.49 8.95 -6.05
N LEU A 275 -3.67 9.08 -5.45
CA LEU A 275 -4.95 9.05 -6.16
C LEU A 275 -5.06 10.20 -7.16
N ALA A 276 -4.70 11.42 -6.76
CA ALA A 276 -4.67 12.58 -7.65
C ALA A 276 -3.72 12.35 -8.85
N ALA A 277 -2.51 11.81 -8.59
CA ALA A 277 -1.54 11.47 -9.62
C ALA A 277 -2.09 10.45 -10.63
N MET A 278 -2.74 9.40 -10.14
CA MET A 278 -3.34 8.35 -10.96
C MET A 278 -4.47 8.87 -11.84
N ASP A 279 -5.18 9.90 -11.37
CA ASP A 279 -6.23 10.59 -12.11
C ASP A 279 -5.68 11.74 -13.01
N GLY A 280 -4.35 11.91 -13.11
CA GLY A 280 -3.69 12.92 -13.96
C GLY A 280 -3.81 14.35 -13.42
N ARG A 281 -4.01 14.52 -12.12
CA ARG A 281 -4.12 15.84 -11.46
C ARG A 281 -2.86 16.15 -10.64
N ASP A 282 -2.42 17.40 -10.65
CA ASP A 282 -1.30 17.92 -9.87
C ASP A 282 -1.74 18.55 -8.54
N PHE A 283 -2.99 18.33 -8.15
CA PHE A 283 -3.60 18.75 -6.89
C PHE A 283 -4.59 17.71 -6.37
N VAL A 284 -4.73 17.64 -5.05
CA VAL A 284 -5.68 16.78 -4.34
C VAL A 284 -7.05 17.44 -4.25
N ILE A 285 -8.11 16.63 -4.30
CA ILE A 285 -9.50 17.04 -4.07
C ILE A 285 -10.09 16.27 -2.88
N PRO A 286 -11.20 16.72 -2.27
CA PRO A 286 -11.83 16.05 -1.13
C PRO A 286 -12.19 14.58 -1.38
N GLU A 287 -12.54 14.23 -2.60
CA GLU A 287 -12.90 12.87 -3.03
C GLU A 287 -11.70 11.90 -2.87
N ASP A 288 -10.49 12.35 -3.16
CA ASP A 288 -9.27 11.54 -2.97
C ASP A 288 -9.07 11.20 -1.49
N ILE A 289 -9.32 12.17 -0.61
CA ILE A 289 -9.22 12.00 0.83
C ILE A 289 -10.25 10.98 1.31
N LYS A 290 -11.50 11.06 0.84
CA LYS A 290 -12.56 10.10 1.21
C LYS A 290 -12.23 8.69 0.74
N ARG A 291 -11.73 8.54 -0.50
CA ARG A 291 -11.32 7.22 -1.05
C ARG A 291 -10.17 6.61 -0.24
N ALA A 292 -9.20 7.42 0.21
CA ALA A 292 -8.06 6.97 0.98
C ALA A 292 -8.39 6.68 2.45
N ALA A 293 -9.35 7.39 3.05
CA ALA A 293 -9.55 7.45 4.49
C ALA A 293 -9.91 6.09 5.12
N ILE A 294 -10.90 5.39 4.55
CA ILE A 294 -11.37 4.12 5.13
C ILE A 294 -10.29 3.04 5.10
N PRO A 295 -9.67 2.69 3.96
CA PRO A 295 -8.63 1.67 3.92
C PRO A 295 -7.39 2.05 4.74
N ALA A 296 -7.11 3.36 4.93
CA ALA A 296 -6.02 3.83 5.77
C ALA A 296 -6.34 3.77 7.26
N MET A 297 -7.60 3.86 7.68
CA MET A 297 -7.96 3.96 9.10
C MET A 297 -8.56 2.70 9.70
N ARG A 298 -9.17 1.79 8.92
CA ARG A 298 -9.91 0.64 9.45
C ARG A 298 -9.12 -0.27 10.40
N HIS A 299 -7.81 -0.32 10.26
CA HIS A 299 -6.89 -1.10 11.11
C HIS A 299 -6.21 -0.27 12.20
N ARG A 300 -6.54 1.02 12.29
CA ARG A 300 -5.96 2.00 13.23
C ARG A 300 -6.95 2.48 14.29
N ILE A 301 -8.17 1.96 14.26
CA ILE A 301 -9.20 2.25 15.24
C ILE A 301 -9.62 0.95 15.94
N ILE A 302 -10.05 1.08 17.20
CA ILE A 302 -10.56 -0.04 17.99
C ILE A 302 -11.98 0.30 18.39
N LEU A 303 -12.89 -0.61 18.10
CA LEU A 303 -14.30 -0.46 18.47
C LEU A 303 -14.49 -0.65 19.97
N ASN A 304 -15.50 -0.02 20.54
CA ASN A 304 -16.00 -0.40 21.87
C ASN A 304 -16.55 -1.83 21.81
N PRO A 305 -16.32 -2.66 22.85
CA PRO A 305 -16.78 -4.05 22.88
C PRO A 305 -18.29 -4.20 22.63
N GLU A 306 -19.10 -3.25 23.10
CA GLU A 306 -20.54 -3.24 22.86
C GLU A 306 -20.87 -3.15 21.36
N LYS A 307 -20.16 -2.28 20.63
CA LYS A 307 -20.34 -2.11 19.17
C LYS A 307 -19.83 -3.31 18.37
N GLU A 308 -18.76 -3.92 18.82
CA GLU A 308 -18.25 -5.16 18.24
C GLU A 308 -19.25 -6.32 18.41
N MET A 309 -19.87 -6.44 19.59
CA MET A 309 -20.92 -7.42 19.86
C MET A 309 -22.21 -7.16 19.05
N GLU A 310 -22.54 -5.91 18.74
CA GLU A 310 -23.65 -5.53 17.85
C GLU A 310 -23.35 -5.85 16.36
N GLY A 311 -22.13 -6.31 16.02
CA GLY A 311 -21.70 -6.61 14.66
C GLY A 311 -21.44 -5.37 13.80
N VAL A 312 -21.23 -4.20 14.41
CA VAL A 312 -20.90 -2.97 13.70
C VAL A 312 -19.47 -3.05 13.20
N SER A 313 -19.27 -2.73 11.92
CA SER A 313 -17.93 -2.72 11.32
C SER A 313 -17.20 -1.38 11.54
N ALA A 314 -15.87 -1.44 11.56
CA ALA A 314 -15.03 -0.24 11.59
C ALA A 314 -15.35 0.70 10.41
N ASP A 315 -15.57 0.14 9.23
CA ASP A 315 -15.88 0.89 8.01
C ASP A 315 -17.15 1.71 8.14
N LEU A 316 -18.22 1.13 8.69
CA LEU A 316 -19.49 1.83 8.90
C LEU A 316 -19.35 3.04 9.85
N ILE A 317 -18.55 2.90 10.91
CA ILE A 317 -18.26 4.02 11.82
C ILE A 317 -17.45 5.10 11.12
N LEU A 318 -16.42 4.71 10.36
CA LEU A 318 -15.59 5.65 9.61
C LEU A 318 -16.39 6.40 8.55
N GLU A 319 -17.28 5.73 7.84
CA GLU A 319 -18.21 6.36 6.88
C GLU A 319 -19.07 7.41 7.57
N GLY A 320 -19.68 7.08 8.72
CA GLY A 320 -20.47 8.01 9.50
C GLY A 320 -19.68 9.25 9.97
N ILE A 321 -18.43 9.04 10.42
CA ILE A 321 -17.53 10.13 10.79
C ILE A 321 -17.24 11.03 9.60
N ILE A 322 -16.85 10.46 8.45
CA ILE A 322 -16.50 11.22 7.24
C ILE A 322 -17.71 12.02 6.74
N GLN A 323 -18.90 11.41 6.71
CA GLN A 323 -20.13 12.07 6.29
C GLN A 323 -20.56 13.22 7.22
N SER A 324 -20.18 13.15 8.51
CA SER A 324 -20.50 14.19 9.51
C SER A 324 -19.62 15.45 9.41
N ILE A 325 -18.64 15.48 8.51
CA ILE A 325 -17.69 16.59 8.36
C ILE A 325 -18.01 17.36 7.09
N GLU A 326 -18.11 18.69 7.23
CA GLU A 326 -18.34 19.56 6.08
C GLU A 326 -17.14 19.48 5.11
N ILE A 327 -17.48 19.35 3.82
CA ILE A 327 -16.46 19.29 2.76
C ILE A 327 -15.94 20.71 2.54
N PRO A 328 -14.63 20.94 2.58
CA PRO A 328 -14.04 22.26 2.31
C PRO A 328 -14.35 22.68 0.86
N ARG A 329 -14.82 23.93 0.73
CA ARG A 329 -15.11 24.59 -0.54
C ARG A 329 -13.94 25.44 -1.01
#